data_29d01d2cbd4398ad19ebab82d1372926
#
_entry.id   29d01d2cbd4398ad19ebab82d1372926
#
_cell.length_a   1.000
_cell.length_b   1.000
_cell.length_c   1.000
_cell.angle_alpha   90.00
_cell.angle_beta   90.00
_cell.angle_gamma   90.00
#
_symmetry.space_group_name_H-M   'P 1'
#
loop_
_entity.id
_entity.type
_entity.pdbx_description
1 polymer ?
#
loop_
_entity_poly.entity_id
_entity_poly.type
_entity_poly.pdbx_seq_one_letter_code
_entity_poly.pdbx_strand_id
1 'polypeptide(L)'
;QHALLIERFSGTAVGKPVAQVGDRLPLHVSAAGKVLLGYAPAEVRAKAFANLIRRTPYTVTEPGKLHRQIQEARDNGYALTREEQALGTSGLAVPVLNGSGQLLAALGVVFIGPMREPERVIPALQVAAAAVGREIGSLG
;
A
#
# COMPACT_ATOMS: atom_id res chain seq x y z
N GLN A 1 8.73 10.50 5.05
CA GLN A 1 7.78 10.38 3.93
C GLN A 1 6.50 9.68 4.38
N HIS A 2 5.40 10.09 3.82
CA HIS A 2 4.07 9.60 4.18
C HIS A 2 3.26 9.29 2.92
N ALA A 3 2.40 8.29 3.02
CA ALA A 3 1.32 8.10 2.06
C ALA A 3 0.13 8.94 2.51
N LEU A 4 -0.52 9.61 1.57
CA LEU A 4 -1.72 10.38 1.83
C LEU A 4 -2.93 9.57 1.37
N LEU A 5 -3.87 9.34 2.27
CA LEU A 5 -5.12 8.69 1.91
C LEU A 5 -5.99 9.70 1.18
N ILE A 6 -6.16 9.52 -0.14
CA ILE A 6 -6.93 10.45 -0.98
C ILE A 6 -8.39 10.04 -1.02
N GLU A 7 -8.66 8.75 -1.05
CA GLU A 7 -10.00 8.21 -1.14
C GLU A 7 -10.13 6.94 -0.32
N ARG A 8 -11.31 6.75 0.23
CA ARG A 8 -11.61 5.57 1.03
C ARG A 8 -13.02 5.10 0.70
N PHE A 9 -13.12 3.81 0.36
CA PHE A 9 -14.40 3.16 0.17
C PHE A 9 -14.69 2.30 1.40
N SER A 10 -15.86 2.50 2.00
CA SER A 10 -16.31 1.70 3.14
C SER A 10 -17.26 0.62 2.65
N GLY A 11 -16.95 -0.62 3.02
CA GLY A 11 -17.84 -1.75 2.78
C GLY A 11 -18.88 -1.89 3.90
N THR A 12 -19.51 -3.05 3.95
CA THR A 12 -20.50 -3.38 4.97
C THR A 12 -19.87 -3.81 6.30
N ALA A 13 -18.56 -3.76 6.43
CA ALA A 13 -17.87 -4.17 7.63
C ALA A 13 -18.24 -3.28 8.82
N VAL A 14 -18.54 -3.91 9.95
CA VAL A 14 -18.82 -3.22 11.20
C VAL A 14 -17.50 -2.84 11.86
N GLY A 15 -17.35 -1.56 12.21
CA GLY A 15 -16.18 -1.08 12.92
C GLY A 15 -15.80 0.35 12.53
N LYS A 16 -14.88 0.92 13.31
CA LYS A 16 -14.37 2.25 13.00
C LYS A 16 -13.34 2.17 11.88
N PRO A 17 -13.31 3.17 10.97
CA PRO A 17 -12.26 3.21 9.95
C PRO A 17 -10.89 3.34 10.61
N VAL A 18 -9.90 2.65 10.04
CA VAL A 18 -8.50 2.70 10.49
C VAL A 18 -7.86 4.02 10.13
N ALA A 19 -8.28 4.60 9.00
CA ALA A 19 -7.78 5.88 8.51
C ALA A 19 -8.92 6.62 7.80
N GLN A 20 -8.80 7.92 7.71
CA GLN A 20 -9.78 8.77 7.02
C GLN A 20 -9.11 9.48 5.86
N VAL A 21 -9.93 9.95 4.90
CA VAL A 21 -9.43 10.72 3.76
C VAL A 21 -8.67 11.94 4.29
N GLY A 22 -7.47 12.15 3.76
CA GLY A 22 -6.59 13.22 4.20
C GLY A 22 -5.57 12.84 5.27
N ASP A 23 -5.71 11.66 5.87
CA ASP A 23 -4.74 11.17 6.85
C ASP A 23 -3.39 10.92 6.20
N ARG A 24 -2.32 11.24 6.91
CA ARG A 24 -0.96 10.95 6.49
C ARG A 24 -0.45 9.73 7.24
N LEU A 25 -0.04 8.72 6.48
CA LEU A 25 0.47 7.47 7.02
C LEU A 25 1.94 7.31 6.67
N PRO A 26 2.78 6.87 7.63
CA PRO A 26 4.17 6.52 7.29
C PRO A 26 4.18 5.44 6.20
N LEU A 27 5.08 5.57 5.24
CA LEU A 27 5.10 4.67 4.08
C LEU A 27 5.39 3.21 4.45
N HIS A 28 6.14 2.98 5.50
CA HIS A 28 6.57 1.61 5.87
C HIS A 28 5.48 0.77 6.55
N VAL A 29 4.39 1.39 7.03
CA VAL A 29 3.37 0.65 7.81
C VAL A 29 2.18 0.19 6.97
N SER A 30 2.01 0.71 5.77
CA SER A 30 0.85 0.39 4.94
C SER A 30 1.25 -0.37 3.68
N ALA A 31 0.34 -1.19 3.17
CA ALA A 31 0.54 -1.89 1.92
C ALA A 31 0.76 -0.90 0.76
N ALA A 32 -0.05 0.16 0.69
CA ALA A 32 0.11 1.20 -0.31
C ALA A 32 1.48 1.88 -0.21
N GLY A 33 1.93 2.19 1.01
CA GLY A 33 3.25 2.77 1.22
C GLY A 33 4.38 1.86 0.75
N LYS A 34 4.27 0.57 0.99
CA LYS A 34 5.28 -0.40 0.54
C LYS A 34 5.33 -0.49 -0.99
N VAL A 35 4.18 -0.43 -1.65
CA VAL A 35 4.13 -0.35 -3.12
C VAL A 35 4.83 0.92 -3.60
N LEU A 36 4.50 2.07 -3.02
CA LEU A 36 5.12 3.34 -3.39
C LEU A 36 6.64 3.31 -3.20
N LEU A 37 7.11 2.75 -2.08
CA LEU A 37 8.55 2.63 -1.82
C LEU A 37 9.25 1.72 -2.82
N GLY A 38 8.57 0.70 -3.32
CA GLY A 38 9.13 -0.20 -4.34
C GLY A 38 9.49 0.49 -5.64
N TYR A 39 8.84 1.60 -5.96
CA TYR A 39 9.08 2.39 -7.17
C TYR A 39 9.76 3.72 -6.89
N ALA A 40 10.03 4.02 -5.61
CA ALA A 40 10.55 5.33 -5.22
C ALA A 40 12.04 5.49 -5.55
N PRO A 41 12.48 6.73 -5.82
CA PRO A 41 13.91 7.01 -5.93
C PRO A 41 14.66 6.74 -4.62
N ALA A 42 15.97 6.55 -4.71
CA ALA A 42 16.80 6.24 -3.56
C ALA A 42 16.68 7.27 -2.44
N GLU A 43 16.54 8.55 -2.77
CA GLU A 43 16.41 9.63 -1.80
C GLU A 43 15.12 9.51 -0.97
N VAL A 44 14.02 9.17 -1.62
CA VAL A 44 12.73 8.97 -0.95
C VAL A 44 12.79 7.74 -0.05
N ARG A 45 13.38 6.65 -0.53
CA ARG A 45 13.59 5.45 0.29
C ARG A 45 14.45 5.75 1.51
N ALA A 46 15.54 6.47 1.33
CA ALA A 46 16.43 6.83 2.43
C ALA A 46 15.70 7.60 3.53
N LYS A 47 14.87 8.55 3.15
CA LYS A 47 14.07 9.32 4.12
C LYS A 47 13.09 8.44 4.88
N ALA A 48 12.41 7.53 4.17
CA ALA A 48 11.48 6.60 4.80
C ALA A 48 12.20 5.67 5.76
N PHE A 49 13.36 5.14 5.38
CA PHE A 49 14.14 4.21 6.19
C PHE A 49 14.80 4.89 7.40
N ALA A 50 14.98 6.20 7.36
CA ALA A 50 15.58 6.94 8.46
C ALA A 50 14.69 7.02 9.71
N ASN A 51 13.39 6.77 9.57
CA ASN A 51 12.44 6.90 10.66
C ASN A 51 11.36 5.82 10.59
N LEU A 52 11.71 4.60 10.98
CA LEU A 52 10.81 3.46 10.99
C LEU A 52 10.07 3.38 12.32
N ILE A 53 9.06 4.23 12.46
CA ILE A 53 8.24 4.31 13.68
C ILE A 53 7.43 3.03 13.84
N ARG A 54 7.42 2.48 15.06
CA ARG A 54 6.62 1.31 15.39
C ARG A 54 5.20 1.75 15.76
N ARG A 55 4.22 1.26 15.02
CA ARG A 55 2.80 1.52 15.26
C ARG A 55 2.13 0.39 16.02
N THR A 56 2.59 -0.85 15.79
CA THR A 56 2.12 -2.05 16.48
C THR A 56 3.32 -2.95 16.76
N PRO A 57 3.16 -4.01 17.58
CA PRO A 57 4.24 -4.99 17.75
C PRO A 57 4.67 -5.66 16.44
N TYR A 58 3.82 -5.61 15.41
CA TYR A 58 4.08 -6.27 14.12
C TYR A 58 4.65 -5.33 13.06
N THR A 59 4.75 -4.04 13.34
CA THR A 59 5.34 -3.09 12.39
C THR A 59 6.77 -3.51 12.07
N VAL A 60 7.10 -3.56 10.78
CA VAL A 60 8.46 -3.88 10.33
C VAL A 60 9.34 -2.65 10.53
N THR A 61 10.31 -2.75 11.42
CA THR A 61 11.26 -1.67 11.73
C THR A 61 12.68 -2.03 11.40
N GLU A 62 12.94 -3.26 10.97
CA GLU A 62 14.25 -3.70 10.51
C GLU A 62 14.45 -3.33 9.03
N PRO A 63 15.45 -2.49 8.69
CA PRO A 63 15.63 -2.04 7.31
C PRO A 63 15.79 -3.16 6.28
N GLY A 64 16.54 -4.20 6.61
CA GLY A 64 16.76 -5.33 5.70
C GLY A 64 15.48 -6.07 5.36
N LYS A 65 14.62 -6.31 6.36
CA LYS A 65 13.32 -6.96 6.16
C LYS A 65 12.40 -6.08 5.33
N LEU A 66 12.35 -4.79 5.64
CA LEU A 66 11.54 -3.84 4.88
C LEU A 66 12.00 -3.78 3.41
N HIS A 67 13.30 -3.74 3.20
CA HIS A 67 13.86 -3.71 1.84
C HIS A 67 13.41 -4.93 1.03
N ARG A 68 13.45 -6.12 1.63
CA ARG A 68 12.97 -7.35 0.96
C ARG A 68 11.49 -7.27 0.63
N GLN A 69 10.68 -6.77 1.55
CA GLN A 69 9.22 -6.65 1.33
C GLN A 69 8.92 -5.66 0.21
N ILE A 70 9.62 -4.54 0.15
CA ILE A 70 9.47 -3.55 -0.90
C ILE A 70 9.84 -4.13 -2.26
N GLN A 71 10.93 -4.87 -2.32
CA GLN A 71 11.37 -5.50 -3.56
C GLN A 71 10.38 -6.57 -4.02
N GLU A 72 9.87 -7.38 -3.10
CA GLU A 72 8.84 -8.37 -3.39
C GLU A 72 7.55 -7.71 -3.89
N ALA A 73 7.15 -6.58 -3.30
CA ALA A 73 5.97 -5.86 -3.74
C ALA A 73 6.11 -5.39 -5.19
N ARG A 74 7.28 -4.91 -5.56
CA ARG A 74 7.55 -4.50 -6.94
C ARG A 74 7.55 -5.69 -7.89
N ASP A 75 8.21 -6.78 -7.50
CA ASP A 75 8.35 -7.97 -8.35
C ASP A 75 7.01 -8.70 -8.52
N ASN A 76 6.22 -8.80 -7.46
CA ASN A 76 4.96 -9.53 -7.46
C ASN A 76 3.77 -8.69 -7.95
N GLY A 77 3.87 -7.36 -7.92
CA GLY A 77 2.78 -6.49 -8.32
C GLY A 77 1.72 -6.30 -7.24
N TYR A 78 2.04 -6.57 -5.99
CA TYR A 78 1.17 -6.28 -4.84
C TYR A 78 1.96 -6.31 -3.54
N ALA A 79 1.41 -5.65 -2.53
CA ALA A 79 1.89 -5.74 -1.15
C ALA A 79 0.73 -6.13 -0.24
N LEU A 80 1.03 -6.96 0.75
CA LEU A 80 0.06 -7.41 1.76
C LEU A 80 0.66 -7.12 3.13
N THR A 81 -0.13 -6.49 4.01
CA THR A 81 0.27 -6.23 5.39
C THR A 81 -0.73 -6.83 6.35
N ARG A 82 -0.23 -7.26 7.52
CA ARG A 82 -1.05 -7.81 8.59
C ARG A 82 -0.69 -7.10 9.87
N GLU A 83 -1.64 -6.34 10.42
CA GLU A 83 -1.54 -5.68 11.71
C GLU A 83 -0.32 -4.74 11.87
N GLU A 84 0.30 -4.32 10.77
CA GLU A 84 1.47 -3.44 10.83
C GLU A 84 1.11 -1.98 11.08
N GLN A 85 -0.05 -1.54 10.60
CA GLN A 85 -0.54 -0.18 10.76
C GLN A 85 -1.38 -0.06 12.03
N ALA A 86 -2.29 -1.02 12.24
CA ALA A 86 -3.16 -1.08 13.41
C ALA A 86 -3.52 -2.54 13.67
N LEU A 87 -3.60 -2.92 14.94
CA LEU A 87 -3.99 -4.27 15.33
C LEU A 87 -5.39 -4.58 14.80
N GLY A 88 -5.61 -5.83 14.40
CA GLY A 88 -6.89 -6.29 13.88
C GLY A 88 -7.16 -5.87 12.44
N THR A 89 -6.17 -5.37 11.70
CA THR A 89 -6.35 -4.95 10.31
C THR A 89 -5.38 -5.63 9.37
N SER A 90 -5.80 -5.75 8.11
CA SER A 90 -4.94 -6.21 7.01
C SER A 90 -5.03 -5.23 5.86
N GLY A 91 -3.94 -5.03 5.14
CA GLY A 91 -3.90 -4.16 3.98
C GLY A 91 -3.44 -4.89 2.74
N LEU A 92 -3.98 -4.49 1.60
CA LEU A 92 -3.55 -4.97 0.29
C LEU A 92 -3.45 -3.78 -0.64
N ALA A 93 -2.38 -3.68 -1.40
CA ALA A 93 -2.22 -2.61 -2.38
C ALA A 93 -1.53 -3.13 -3.63
N VAL A 94 -1.83 -2.47 -4.74
CA VAL A 94 -1.24 -2.76 -6.05
C VAL A 94 -0.79 -1.46 -6.70
N PRO A 95 0.23 -1.48 -7.56
CA PRO A 95 0.65 -0.28 -8.28
C PRO A 95 -0.36 0.08 -9.39
N VAL A 96 -0.55 1.37 -9.58
CA VAL A 96 -1.26 1.92 -10.75
C VAL A 96 -0.19 2.45 -11.68
N LEU A 97 -0.04 1.81 -12.84
CA LEU A 97 1.02 2.12 -13.80
C LEU A 97 0.43 2.73 -15.07
N ASN A 98 1.21 3.62 -15.71
CA ASN A 98 0.87 4.10 -17.04
C ASN A 98 1.34 3.09 -18.11
N GLY A 99 1.09 3.39 -19.39
CA GLY A 99 1.47 2.52 -20.49
C GLY A 99 2.97 2.30 -20.64
N SER A 100 3.80 3.16 -20.03
CA SER A 100 5.26 3.02 -20.03
C SER A 100 5.80 2.28 -18.80
N GLY A 101 4.92 1.79 -17.94
CA GLY A 101 5.32 1.10 -16.72
C GLY A 101 5.75 2.01 -15.57
N GLN A 102 5.50 3.31 -15.68
CA GLN A 102 5.81 4.24 -14.60
C GLN A 102 4.69 4.26 -13.57
N LEU A 103 5.06 4.37 -12.29
CA LEU A 103 4.11 4.42 -11.20
C LEU A 103 3.38 5.77 -11.18
N LEU A 104 2.05 5.71 -11.21
CA LEU A 104 1.18 6.88 -11.06
C LEU A 104 0.64 6.99 -9.64
N ALA A 105 0.33 5.86 -9.02
CA ALA A 105 -0.30 5.80 -7.71
C ALA A 105 -0.24 4.37 -7.17
N ALA A 106 -0.68 4.19 -5.94
CA ALA A 106 -0.97 2.87 -5.38
C ALA A 106 -2.45 2.81 -5.05
N LEU A 107 -3.09 1.71 -5.47
CA LEU A 107 -4.49 1.43 -5.13
C LEU A 107 -4.53 0.40 -4.03
N GLY A 108 -5.10 0.76 -2.88
CA GLY A 108 -5.09 -0.09 -1.72
C GLY A 108 -6.43 -0.21 -1.05
N VAL A 109 -6.60 -1.31 -0.31
CA VAL A 109 -7.76 -1.58 0.53
C VAL A 109 -7.29 -2.00 1.90
N VAL A 110 -8.05 -1.65 2.92
CA VAL A 110 -7.80 -2.04 4.31
C VAL A 110 -9.00 -2.85 4.78
N PHE A 111 -8.73 -4.00 5.37
CA PHE A 111 -9.75 -4.89 5.91
C PHE A 111 -9.69 -4.89 7.42
N ILE A 112 -10.84 -4.98 8.07
CA ILE A 112 -10.92 -5.27 9.49
C ILE A 112 -10.87 -6.80 9.63
N GLY A 113 -9.89 -7.27 10.39
CA GLY A 113 -9.63 -8.70 10.52
C GLY A 113 -8.64 -9.24 9.51
N PRO A 114 -8.47 -10.57 9.46
CA PRO A 114 -7.54 -11.19 8.52
C PRO A 114 -8.08 -11.11 7.10
N MET A 115 -7.17 -10.97 6.14
CA MET A 115 -7.55 -11.05 4.73
C MET A 115 -7.86 -12.50 4.36
N ARG A 116 -9.07 -12.71 3.87
CA ARG A 116 -9.50 -14.03 3.38
C ARG A 116 -9.42 -14.05 1.86
N GLU A 117 -8.99 -15.19 1.34
CA GLU A 117 -8.90 -15.44 -0.10
C GLU A 117 -8.14 -14.34 -0.87
N PRO A 118 -6.88 -14.03 -0.47
CA PRO A 118 -6.10 -13.00 -1.17
C PRO A 118 -5.94 -13.33 -2.65
N GLU A 119 -5.95 -14.60 -3.03
CA GLU A 119 -5.85 -15.06 -4.41
C GLU A 119 -7.01 -14.59 -5.30
N ARG A 120 -8.14 -14.18 -4.70
CA ARG A 120 -9.26 -13.58 -5.43
C ARG A 120 -9.22 -12.06 -5.43
N VAL A 121 -8.82 -11.49 -4.30
CA VAL A 121 -8.81 -10.02 -4.11
C VAL A 121 -7.69 -9.37 -4.91
N ILE A 122 -6.51 -9.99 -4.91
CA ILE A 122 -5.34 -9.46 -5.60
C ILE A 122 -5.60 -9.25 -7.11
N PRO A 123 -6.07 -10.27 -7.86
CA PRO A 123 -6.33 -10.06 -9.30
C PRO A 123 -7.40 -9.02 -9.57
N ALA A 124 -8.47 -9.00 -8.75
CA ALA A 124 -9.54 -8.02 -8.91
C ALA A 124 -9.01 -6.59 -8.73
N LEU A 125 -8.16 -6.37 -7.73
CA LEU A 125 -7.57 -5.07 -7.48
C LEU A 125 -6.61 -4.67 -8.61
N GLN A 126 -5.86 -5.63 -9.14
CA GLN A 126 -4.95 -5.39 -10.27
C GLN A 126 -5.70 -4.99 -11.54
N VAL A 127 -6.85 -5.62 -11.81
CA VAL A 127 -7.71 -5.24 -12.95
C VAL A 127 -8.23 -3.82 -12.77
N ALA A 128 -8.68 -3.47 -11.56
CA ALA A 128 -9.13 -2.11 -11.25
C ALA A 128 -7.99 -1.09 -11.42
N ALA A 129 -6.80 -1.42 -10.95
CA ALA A 129 -5.63 -0.57 -11.09
C ALA A 129 -5.24 -0.33 -12.56
N ALA A 130 -5.33 -1.37 -13.39
CA ALA A 130 -5.07 -1.25 -14.81
C ALA A 130 -6.08 -0.31 -15.50
N ALA A 131 -7.35 -0.40 -15.13
CA ALA A 131 -8.38 0.50 -15.64
C ALA A 131 -8.12 1.95 -15.23
N VAL A 132 -7.79 2.18 -13.96
CA VAL A 132 -7.45 3.52 -13.46
C VAL A 132 -6.22 4.07 -14.18
N GLY A 133 -5.21 3.24 -14.39
CA GLY A 133 -3.98 3.63 -15.10
C GLY A 133 -4.26 4.09 -16.54
N ARG A 134 -5.16 3.42 -17.25
CA ARG A 134 -5.57 3.81 -18.59
C ARG A 134 -6.31 5.16 -18.59
N GLU A 135 -7.22 5.36 -17.62
CA GLU A 135 -7.95 6.62 -17.50
C GLU A 135 -7.03 7.80 -17.20
N ILE A 136 -6.13 7.64 -16.24
CA ILE A 136 -5.15 8.67 -15.89
C ILE A 136 -4.21 8.93 -17.07
N GLY A 137 -3.74 7.86 -17.74
CA GLY A 137 -2.85 7.97 -18.88
C GLY A 137 -3.47 8.72 -20.06
N SER A 138 -4.78 8.60 -20.26
CA SER A 138 -5.49 9.30 -21.34
C SER A 138 -5.69 10.80 -21.06
N LEU A 139 -5.57 11.22 -19.81
CA LEU A 139 -5.72 12.63 -19.42
C LEU A 139 -4.41 13.42 -19.53
N GLY A 140 -3.31 12.72 -19.59
CA GLY A 140 -1.99 13.30 -19.71
C GLY A 140 -1.44 13.16 -21.10
#